data_0bec8ad507bbd9eb238ec34a571417f1
#
_entry.id   0bec8ad507bbd9eb238ec34a571417f1
#
_cell.length_a   1.000
_cell.length_b   1.000
_cell.length_c   1.000
_cell.angle_alpha   90.00
_cell.angle_beta   90.00
_cell.angle_gamma   90.00
#
_symmetry.space_group_name_H-M   'P 1'
#
loop_
_entity.id
_entity.type
_entity.pdbx_description
1 polymer ?
#
loop_
_entity_poly.entity_id
_entity_poly.type
_entity_poly.pdbx_seq_one_letter_code
_entity_poly.pdbx_strand_id
1 'polypeptide(L)'
;MSQDNHQAVLRFDRVTVTFGDVEALSGVSFEAFEGESRVILGAAGSGKTVLLKTALGLVKPDSGEVYAFGENLTAMSERQLFDIRSKIGMLFQEGALFDSLTIQENVAYPLLNQRSIHCPPERVLPRVEEALEFVELGGTLEKFPSELSGGMRRRAAIARAVVTEPPLVLYDSPTAGLDPITAHTIIALLIKERDVKQTTTLLVTQRYQDGNLIANFRYNSKQGCIEPARNGARRTMPTTFMVLRDGRLIFEGGQDELEGSHDPYISKFVKQRV
;
A
#
# COMPACT_ATOMS: atom_id res chain seq x y z
N MET A 1 22.00 -25.33 3.20
CA MET A 1 21.23 -24.17 3.70
C MET A 1 21.50 -23.05 2.71
N SER A 2 20.70 -22.97 1.65
CA SER A 2 20.74 -21.85 0.70
C SER A 2 20.16 -20.63 1.42
N GLN A 3 21.00 -19.63 1.66
CA GLN A 3 20.54 -18.29 1.97
C GLN A 3 19.84 -17.79 0.70
N ASP A 4 18.50 -17.88 0.68
CA ASP A 4 17.70 -17.11 -0.27
C ASP A 4 17.99 -15.64 0.02
N ASN A 5 18.79 -15.05 -0.85
CA ASN A 5 19.20 -13.65 -0.77
C ASN A 5 18.00 -12.78 -1.22
N HIS A 6 16.94 -12.76 -0.40
CA HIS A 6 15.77 -11.89 -0.65
C HIS A 6 16.22 -10.45 -0.40
N GLN A 7 16.47 -9.74 -1.48
CA GLN A 7 16.81 -8.31 -1.41
C GLN A 7 15.60 -7.53 -0.87
N ALA A 8 15.83 -6.72 0.17
CA ALA A 8 14.79 -5.83 0.70
C ALA A 8 14.37 -4.81 -0.37
N VAL A 9 13.07 -4.76 -0.67
CA VAL A 9 12.47 -3.79 -1.58
C VAL A 9 12.37 -2.42 -0.93
N LEU A 10 12.13 -2.39 0.39
CA LEU A 10 12.08 -1.18 1.21
C LEU A 10 12.77 -1.44 2.54
N ARG A 11 13.67 -0.53 2.98
CA ARG A 11 14.32 -0.60 4.27
C ARG A 11 14.36 0.77 4.93
N PHE A 12 13.95 0.83 6.18
CA PHE A 12 14.14 1.94 7.11
C PHE A 12 15.24 1.57 8.10
N ASP A 13 16.19 2.47 8.33
CA ASP A 13 17.28 2.30 9.30
C ASP A 13 17.30 3.50 10.26
N ARG A 14 16.75 3.32 11.45
CA ARG A 14 16.67 4.30 12.55
C ARG A 14 16.12 5.66 12.12
N VAL A 15 15.07 5.63 11.33
CA VAL A 15 14.48 6.83 10.72
C VAL A 15 13.73 7.66 11.76
N THR A 16 14.12 8.94 11.87
CA THR A 16 13.43 9.96 12.70
C THR A 16 12.95 11.08 11.81
N VAL A 17 11.70 11.51 12.01
CA VAL A 17 11.07 12.65 11.32
C VAL A 17 10.36 13.52 12.35
N THR A 18 10.69 14.82 12.36
CA THR A 18 10.16 15.82 13.30
C THR A 18 9.46 16.95 12.53
N PHE A 19 8.34 17.42 13.02
CA PHE A 19 7.64 18.62 12.55
C PHE A 19 7.48 19.59 13.73
N GLY A 20 8.27 20.64 13.76
CA GLY A 20 8.38 21.52 14.93
C GLY A 20 8.81 20.71 16.16
N ASP A 21 8.01 20.73 17.21
CA ASP A 21 8.28 19.99 18.45
C ASP A 21 7.71 18.55 18.47
N VAL A 22 7.09 18.10 17.36
CA VAL A 22 6.44 16.79 17.29
C VAL A 22 7.31 15.81 16.52
N GLU A 23 7.80 14.78 17.20
CA GLU A 23 8.51 13.65 16.61
C GLU A 23 7.48 12.67 16.00
N ALA A 24 7.26 12.78 14.67
CA ALA A 24 6.26 11.99 13.96
C ALA A 24 6.72 10.54 13.68
N LEU A 25 8.04 10.33 13.53
CA LEU A 25 8.72 9.04 13.53
C LEU A 25 9.95 9.13 14.42
N SER A 26 10.20 8.11 15.24
CA SER A 26 11.25 8.07 16.24
C SER A 26 12.05 6.78 16.15
N GLY A 27 13.18 6.80 15.43
CA GLY A 27 14.12 5.68 15.31
C GLY A 27 13.51 4.44 14.66
N VAL A 28 12.59 4.60 13.70
CA VAL A 28 11.89 3.50 13.04
C VAL A 28 12.85 2.69 12.17
N SER A 29 12.88 1.37 12.39
CA SER A 29 13.66 0.42 11.58
C SER A 29 12.82 -0.79 11.22
N PHE A 30 12.79 -1.14 9.94
CA PHE A 30 12.19 -2.39 9.42
C PHE A 30 12.64 -2.63 7.98
N GLU A 31 12.39 -3.85 7.50
CA GLU A 31 12.62 -4.23 6.11
C GLU A 31 11.35 -4.86 5.52
N ALA A 32 11.09 -4.64 4.24
CA ALA A 32 10.06 -5.32 3.47
C ALA A 32 10.72 -6.01 2.28
N PHE A 33 10.44 -7.30 2.11
CA PHE A 33 11.03 -8.12 1.07
C PHE A 33 10.09 -8.28 -0.13
N GLU A 34 10.65 -8.64 -1.28
CA GLU A 34 9.88 -8.88 -2.50
C GLU A 34 8.75 -9.90 -2.26
N GLY A 35 7.54 -9.55 -2.71
CA GLY A 35 6.35 -10.38 -2.57
C GLY A 35 5.75 -10.43 -1.17
N GLU A 36 6.30 -9.73 -0.19
CA GLU A 36 5.78 -9.66 1.18
C GLU A 36 4.61 -8.68 1.30
N SER A 37 3.68 -8.97 2.20
CA SER A 37 2.67 -8.00 2.65
C SER A 37 3.00 -7.52 4.05
N ARG A 38 3.24 -6.22 4.23
CA ARG A 38 3.42 -5.57 5.51
C ARG A 38 2.20 -4.77 5.90
N VAL A 39 1.62 -5.09 7.06
CA VAL A 39 0.44 -4.41 7.61
C VAL A 39 0.84 -3.62 8.84
N ILE A 40 0.77 -2.29 8.76
CA ILE A 40 1.12 -1.39 9.86
C ILE A 40 -0.16 -0.86 10.51
N LEU A 41 -0.41 -1.31 11.73
CA LEU A 41 -1.52 -0.85 12.56
C LEU A 41 -1.08 0.34 13.42
N GLY A 42 -2.02 1.24 13.72
CA GLY A 42 -1.78 2.36 14.62
C GLY A 42 -2.96 3.31 14.70
N ALA A 43 -3.13 4.00 15.80
CA ALA A 43 -4.18 5.01 15.97
C ALA A 43 -3.99 6.21 15.02
N ALA A 44 -5.01 7.08 14.91
CA ALA A 44 -4.86 8.36 14.24
C ALA A 44 -3.69 9.14 14.86
N GLY A 45 -2.87 9.79 14.02
CA GLY A 45 -1.72 10.57 14.50
C GLY A 45 -0.48 9.75 14.89
N SER A 46 -0.48 8.41 14.76
CA SER A 46 0.67 7.59 15.17
C SER A 46 1.89 7.65 14.22
N GLY A 47 1.82 8.41 13.11
CA GLY A 47 2.93 8.57 12.16
C GLY A 47 2.81 7.75 10.85
N LYS A 48 1.75 6.94 10.66
CA LYS A 48 1.60 6.03 9.50
C LYS A 48 1.71 6.71 8.13
N THR A 49 0.99 7.80 7.92
CA THR A 49 1.05 8.58 6.67
C THR A 49 2.43 9.21 6.46
N VAL A 50 3.09 9.65 7.55
CA VAL A 50 4.45 10.17 7.50
C VAL A 50 5.41 9.08 7.07
N LEU A 51 5.28 7.86 7.61
CA LEU A 51 6.09 6.71 7.22
C LEU A 51 5.96 6.42 5.72
N LEU A 52 4.73 6.39 5.15
CA LEU A 52 4.54 6.19 3.71
C LEU A 52 5.12 7.35 2.87
N LYS A 53 4.95 8.60 3.31
CA LYS A 53 5.56 9.75 2.62
C LYS A 53 7.09 9.70 2.65
N THR A 54 7.66 9.23 3.76
CA THR A 54 9.11 9.04 3.89
C THR A 54 9.61 7.90 3.00
N ALA A 55 8.84 6.79 2.87
CA ALA A 55 9.12 5.71 1.93
C ALA A 55 9.14 6.16 0.45
N LEU A 56 8.41 7.23 0.12
CA LEU A 56 8.41 7.85 -1.21
C LEU A 56 9.46 8.95 -1.37
N GLY A 57 10.23 9.28 -0.33
CA GLY A 57 11.13 10.42 -0.33
C GLY A 57 10.39 11.77 -0.44
N LEU A 58 9.08 11.83 -0.15
CA LEU A 58 8.29 13.07 -0.08
C LEU A 58 8.53 13.82 1.23
N VAL A 59 8.96 13.11 2.26
CA VAL A 59 9.43 13.66 3.53
C VAL A 59 10.84 13.15 3.74
N LYS A 60 11.79 14.08 3.91
CA LYS A 60 13.18 13.74 4.21
C LYS A 60 13.32 13.52 5.71
N PRO A 61 13.94 12.42 6.17
CA PRO A 61 14.19 12.20 7.59
C PRO A 61 15.24 13.18 8.14
N ASP A 62 15.10 13.55 9.42
CA ASP A 62 16.09 14.35 10.16
C ASP A 62 17.32 13.49 10.51
N SER A 63 17.10 12.19 10.76
CA SER A 63 18.18 11.23 10.98
C SER A 63 17.75 9.82 10.51
N GLY A 64 18.74 8.94 10.34
CA GLY A 64 18.54 7.61 9.78
C GLY A 64 18.48 7.64 8.25
N GLU A 65 18.26 6.48 7.65
CA GLU A 65 18.30 6.28 6.20
C GLU A 65 17.12 5.46 5.72
N VAL A 66 16.65 5.76 4.50
CA VAL A 66 15.61 5.01 3.81
C VAL A 66 16.17 4.50 2.50
N TYR A 67 15.97 3.21 2.25
CA TYR A 67 16.37 2.56 1.02
C TYR A 67 15.15 1.97 0.31
N ALA A 68 15.06 2.17 -0.99
CA ALA A 68 14.10 1.45 -1.83
C ALA A 68 14.84 0.84 -3.03
N PHE A 69 14.56 -0.43 -3.32
CA PHE A 69 15.21 -1.19 -4.40
C PHE A 69 16.75 -1.15 -4.33
N GLY A 70 17.31 -1.14 -3.11
CA GLY A 70 18.75 -1.06 -2.85
C GLY A 70 19.36 0.34 -2.93
N GLU A 71 18.59 1.37 -3.28
CA GLU A 71 19.07 2.74 -3.43
C GLU A 71 18.71 3.61 -2.22
N ASN A 72 19.65 4.42 -1.73
CA ASN A 72 19.46 5.31 -0.57
C ASN A 72 18.69 6.57 -0.95
N LEU A 73 17.40 6.62 -0.64
CA LEU A 73 16.52 7.76 -0.93
C LEU A 73 16.92 9.03 -0.19
N THR A 74 17.49 8.89 1.00
CA THR A 74 17.86 10.03 1.86
C THR A 74 18.95 10.88 1.25
N ALA A 75 19.82 10.28 0.44
CA ALA A 75 20.91 10.92 -0.26
C ALA A 75 20.55 11.42 -1.66
N MET A 76 19.36 11.09 -2.17
CA MET A 76 18.94 11.40 -3.54
C MET A 76 18.49 12.84 -3.71
N SER A 77 18.74 13.38 -4.89
CA SER A 77 18.09 14.60 -5.40
C SER A 77 16.64 14.29 -5.85
N GLU A 78 15.79 15.31 -5.91
CA GLU A 78 14.42 15.18 -6.42
C GLU A 78 14.37 14.51 -7.80
N ARG A 79 15.31 14.82 -8.68
CA ARG A 79 15.37 14.23 -10.02
C ARG A 79 15.57 12.70 -9.99
N GLN A 80 16.43 12.21 -9.09
CA GLN A 80 16.67 10.76 -8.89
C GLN A 80 15.47 10.09 -8.23
N LEU A 81 14.79 10.76 -7.28
CA LEU A 81 13.59 10.25 -6.64
C LEU A 81 12.43 10.01 -7.63
N PHE A 82 12.35 10.75 -8.74
CA PHE A 82 11.34 10.48 -9.78
C PHE A 82 11.44 9.09 -10.36
N ASP A 83 12.65 8.58 -10.58
CA ASP A 83 12.88 7.24 -11.14
C ASP A 83 12.49 6.15 -10.13
N ILE A 84 12.74 6.36 -8.85
CA ILE A 84 12.32 5.46 -7.78
C ILE A 84 10.80 5.48 -7.61
N ARG A 85 10.19 6.66 -7.57
CA ARG A 85 8.73 6.83 -7.43
C ARG A 85 7.96 6.16 -8.56
N SER A 86 8.54 6.04 -9.76
CA SER A 86 7.90 5.34 -10.88
C SER A 86 7.75 3.83 -10.65
N LYS A 87 8.53 3.25 -9.74
CA LYS A 87 8.47 1.84 -9.31
C LYS A 87 7.55 1.63 -8.09
N ILE A 88 6.92 2.70 -7.58
CA ILE A 88 6.09 2.63 -6.37
C ILE A 88 4.69 3.15 -6.68
N GLY A 89 3.70 2.27 -6.59
CA GLY A 89 2.30 2.67 -6.61
C GLY A 89 1.88 3.26 -5.25
N MET A 90 1.06 4.31 -5.25
CA MET A 90 0.58 4.92 -4.02
C MET A 90 -0.92 5.19 -4.06
N LEU A 91 -1.65 4.63 -3.09
CA LEU A 91 -3.02 5.02 -2.77
C LEU A 91 -3.01 5.91 -1.53
N PHE A 92 -3.36 7.17 -1.71
CA PHE A 92 -3.57 8.11 -0.60
C PHE A 92 -4.93 7.92 0.08
N GLN A 93 -5.05 8.32 1.33
CA GLN A 93 -6.22 8.12 2.18
C GLN A 93 -7.55 8.53 1.52
N GLU A 94 -7.60 9.64 0.77
CA GLU A 94 -8.80 10.13 0.07
C GLU A 94 -8.81 9.78 -1.44
N GLY A 95 -7.86 8.95 -1.89
CA GLY A 95 -7.68 8.60 -3.28
C GLY A 95 -6.88 9.63 -4.08
N ALA A 96 -6.97 10.93 -3.75
CA ALA A 96 -6.25 12.04 -4.37
C ALA A 96 -6.35 12.06 -5.92
N LEU A 97 -7.54 11.78 -6.46
CA LEU A 97 -7.82 11.95 -7.88
C LEU A 97 -7.79 13.44 -8.25
N PHE A 98 -7.40 13.77 -9.46
CA PHE A 98 -7.50 15.11 -10.01
C PHE A 98 -8.95 15.37 -10.41
N ASP A 99 -9.62 16.32 -9.73
CA ASP A 99 -11.04 16.61 -9.94
C ASP A 99 -11.34 17.18 -11.35
N SER A 100 -10.35 17.82 -11.96
CA SER A 100 -10.44 18.40 -13.31
C SER A 100 -10.19 17.43 -14.46
N LEU A 101 -9.80 16.19 -14.15
CA LEU A 101 -9.50 15.15 -15.12
C LEU A 101 -10.59 14.07 -15.08
N THR A 102 -10.89 13.48 -16.23
CA THR A 102 -11.75 12.28 -16.31
C THR A 102 -11.09 11.09 -15.60
N ILE A 103 -11.82 10.02 -15.39
CA ILE A 103 -11.29 8.78 -14.80
C ILE A 103 -10.22 8.17 -15.72
N GLN A 104 -10.45 8.18 -17.03
CA GLN A 104 -9.45 7.77 -18.01
C GLN A 104 -8.14 8.56 -17.85
N GLU A 105 -8.22 9.89 -17.82
CA GLU A 105 -7.05 10.77 -17.68
C GLU A 105 -6.35 10.59 -16.33
N ASN A 106 -7.10 10.42 -15.23
CA ASN A 106 -6.55 10.12 -13.92
C ASN A 106 -5.73 8.82 -13.93
N VAL A 107 -6.28 7.74 -14.50
CA VAL A 107 -5.59 6.44 -14.55
C VAL A 107 -4.45 6.45 -15.56
N ALA A 108 -4.59 7.16 -16.69
CA ALA A 108 -3.53 7.34 -17.68
C ALA A 108 -2.35 8.19 -17.17
N TYR A 109 -2.58 9.05 -16.15
CA TYR A 109 -1.61 10.04 -15.71
C TYR A 109 -0.21 9.48 -15.42
N PRO A 110 -0.05 8.37 -14.65
CA PRO A 110 1.27 7.77 -14.43
C PRO A 110 1.94 7.26 -15.71
N LEU A 111 1.19 6.70 -16.64
CA LEU A 111 1.71 6.19 -17.91
C LEU A 111 2.28 7.30 -18.82
N LEU A 112 1.69 8.50 -18.73
CA LEU A 112 2.03 9.64 -19.60
C LEU A 112 3.06 10.59 -18.99
N ASN A 113 3.13 10.68 -17.65
CA ASN A 113 3.88 11.74 -16.98
C ASN A 113 5.09 11.23 -16.17
N GLN A 114 5.28 9.92 -16.02
CA GLN A 114 6.46 9.35 -15.38
C GLN A 114 7.55 9.10 -16.41
N ARG A 115 8.69 9.79 -16.26
CA ARG A 115 9.81 9.74 -17.24
C ARG A 115 10.40 8.36 -17.47
N SER A 116 10.41 7.53 -16.42
CA SER A 116 10.95 6.15 -16.46
C SER A 116 9.95 5.13 -17.01
N ILE A 117 8.70 5.53 -17.26
CA ILE A 117 7.67 4.68 -17.84
C ILE A 117 7.57 4.97 -19.33
N HIS A 118 7.93 3.98 -20.15
CA HIS A 118 7.77 4.04 -21.59
C HIS A 118 6.52 3.27 -22.00
N CYS A 119 5.39 3.99 -22.10
CA CYS A 119 4.15 3.44 -22.63
C CYS A 119 3.89 4.03 -24.03
N PRO A 120 3.92 3.21 -25.09
CA PRO A 120 3.57 3.70 -26.43
C PRO A 120 2.14 4.26 -26.45
N PRO A 121 1.88 5.38 -27.19
CA PRO A 121 0.57 6.03 -27.17
C PRO A 121 -0.61 5.10 -27.46
N GLU A 122 -0.44 4.14 -28.36
CA GLU A 122 -1.43 3.14 -28.73
C GLU A 122 -1.72 2.11 -27.62
N ARG A 123 -0.87 2.01 -26.60
CA ARG A 123 -1.01 1.09 -25.45
C ARG A 123 -1.60 1.77 -24.22
N VAL A 124 -1.69 3.10 -24.21
CA VAL A 124 -2.17 3.84 -23.03
C VAL A 124 -3.63 3.50 -22.73
N LEU A 125 -4.52 3.66 -23.73
CA LEU A 125 -5.94 3.39 -23.53
C LEU A 125 -6.22 1.92 -23.17
N PRO A 126 -5.68 0.92 -23.87
CA PRO A 126 -5.85 -0.50 -23.47
C PRO A 126 -5.40 -0.78 -22.02
N ARG A 127 -4.29 -0.20 -21.55
CA ARG A 127 -3.85 -0.36 -20.15
C ARG A 127 -4.79 0.30 -19.15
N VAL A 128 -5.34 1.46 -19.49
CA VAL A 128 -6.32 2.15 -18.66
C VAL A 128 -7.60 1.33 -18.56
N GLU A 129 -8.10 0.80 -19.68
CA GLU A 129 -9.28 -0.06 -19.70
C GLU A 129 -9.06 -1.33 -18.86
N GLU A 130 -7.92 -2.01 -19.03
CA GLU A 130 -7.56 -3.18 -18.23
C GLU A 130 -7.52 -2.86 -16.72
N ALA A 131 -6.90 -1.74 -16.34
CA ALA A 131 -6.83 -1.32 -14.95
C ALA A 131 -8.20 -0.97 -14.36
N LEU A 132 -9.10 -0.36 -15.15
CA LEU A 132 -10.47 -0.05 -14.72
C LEU A 132 -11.35 -1.29 -14.66
N GLU A 133 -11.21 -2.24 -15.59
CA GLU A 133 -11.89 -3.53 -15.50
C GLU A 133 -11.42 -4.35 -14.30
N PHE A 134 -10.11 -4.31 -14.01
CA PHE A 134 -9.54 -4.97 -12.84
C PHE A 134 -10.21 -4.53 -11.53
N VAL A 135 -10.55 -3.24 -11.40
CA VAL A 135 -11.25 -2.67 -10.24
C VAL A 135 -12.78 -2.58 -10.43
N GLU A 136 -13.34 -3.25 -11.43
CA GLU A 136 -14.78 -3.28 -11.71
C GLU A 136 -15.38 -1.90 -11.97
N LEU A 137 -14.68 -1.07 -12.72
CA LEU A 137 -15.09 0.27 -13.15
C LEU A 137 -15.10 0.42 -14.67
N GLY A 138 -15.23 -0.66 -15.43
CA GLY A 138 -15.48 -0.60 -16.87
C GLY A 138 -16.66 0.32 -17.17
N GLY A 139 -16.57 1.12 -18.24
CA GLY A 139 -17.63 2.08 -18.61
C GLY A 139 -17.66 3.38 -17.82
N THR A 140 -16.62 3.70 -17.04
CA THR A 140 -16.51 4.99 -16.31
C THR A 140 -15.45 5.93 -16.87
N LEU A 141 -14.83 5.61 -18.01
CA LEU A 141 -13.71 6.34 -18.59
C LEU A 141 -13.94 7.85 -18.68
N GLU A 142 -15.09 8.26 -19.23
CA GLU A 142 -15.45 9.66 -19.50
C GLU A 142 -16.00 10.41 -18.28
N LYS A 143 -16.22 9.71 -17.16
CA LYS A 143 -16.75 10.34 -15.94
C LYS A 143 -15.66 11.12 -15.21
N PHE A 144 -16.11 12.15 -14.47
CA PHE A 144 -15.27 12.87 -13.54
C PHE A 144 -15.36 12.27 -12.12
N PRO A 145 -14.38 12.50 -11.26
CA PRO A 145 -14.41 12.01 -9.86
C PRO A 145 -15.67 12.43 -9.10
N SER A 146 -16.22 13.62 -9.39
CA SER A 146 -17.45 14.13 -8.78
C SER A 146 -18.71 13.31 -9.10
N GLU A 147 -18.70 12.53 -10.20
CA GLU A 147 -19.82 11.68 -10.63
C GLU A 147 -19.75 10.27 -10.02
N LEU A 148 -18.72 9.96 -9.23
CA LEU A 148 -18.48 8.65 -8.63
C LEU A 148 -18.86 8.65 -7.14
N SER A 149 -19.35 7.51 -6.64
CA SER A 149 -19.45 7.27 -5.20
C SER A 149 -18.08 7.23 -4.52
N GLY A 150 -18.01 7.36 -3.19
CA GLY A 150 -16.76 7.27 -2.45
C GLY A 150 -15.99 5.98 -2.70
N GLY A 151 -16.69 4.83 -2.74
CA GLY A 151 -16.08 3.53 -3.06
C GLY A 151 -15.59 3.45 -4.51
N MET A 152 -16.33 4.01 -5.47
CA MET A 152 -15.90 4.07 -6.87
C MET A 152 -14.66 4.96 -7.03
N ARG A 153 -14.62 6.15 -6.39
CA ARG A 153 -13.40 6.99 -6.39
C ARG A 153 -12.19 6.25 -5.82
N ARG A 154 -12.39 5.48 -4.73
CA ARG A 154 -11.31 4.69 -4.14
C ARG A 154 -10.80 3.61 -5.10
N ARG A 155 -11.70 2.92 -5.80
CA ARG A 155 -11.35 1.92 -6.82
C ARG A 155 -10.62 2.54 -8.01
N ALA A 156 -11.06 3.69 -8.50
CA ALA A 156 -10.35 4.43 -9.57
C ALA A 156 -8.94 4.86 -9.13
N ALA A 157 -8.77 5.28 -7.87
CA ALA A 157 -7.45 5.63 -7.33
C ALA A 157 -6.54 4.39 -7.18
N ILE A 158 -7.10 3.21 -6.88
CA ILE A 158 -6.35 1.95 -6.92
C ILE A 158 -5.91 1.65 -8.35
N ALA A 159 -6.82 1.73 -9.35
CA ALA A 159 -6.46 1.53 -10.76
C ALA A 159 -5.29 2.44 -11.17
N ARG A 160 -5.34 3.73 -10.81
CA ARG A 160 -4.25 4.66 -11.06
C ARG A 160 -2.94 4.26 -10.38
N ALA A 161 -3.00 3.75 -9.15
CA ALA A 161 -1.82 3.34 -8.40
C ALA A 161 -1.12 2.11 -8.99
N VAL A 162 -1.88 1.22 -9.67
CA VAL A 162 -1.37 -0.07 -10.16
C VAL A 162 -1.25 -0.15 -11.69
N VAL A 163 -1.70 0.85 -12.45
CA VAL A 163 -1.70 0.82 -13.94
C VAL A 163 -0.31 0.66 -14.55
N THR A 164 0.74 1.07 -13.84
CA THR A 164 2.14 0.91 -14.24
C THR A 164 2.73 -0.44 -13.84
N GLU A 165 1.97 -1.29 -13.17
CA GLU A 165 2.40 -2.58 -12.61
C GLU A 165 3.65 -2.43 -11.70
N PRO A 166 3.60 -1.57 -10.67
CA PRO A 166 4.75 -1.30 -9.82
C PRO A 166 5.09 -2.50 -8.95
N PRO A 167 6.39 -2.82 -8.70
CA PRO A 167 6.80 -3.91 -7.84
C PRO A 167 6.47 -3.68 -6.35
N LEU A 168 6.24 -2.44 -5.93
CA LEU A 168 5.84 -2.05 -4.58
C LEU A 168 4.60 -1.15 -4.62
N VAL A 169 3.59 -1.46 -3.82
CA VAL A 169 2.41 -0.59 -3.65
C VAL A 169 2.22 -0.23 -2.19
N LEU A 170 2.04 1.06 -1.94
CA LEU A 170 1.79 1.65 -0.63
C LEU A 170 0.31 2.04 -0.53
N TYR A 171 -0.38 1.58 0.51
CA TYR A 171 -1.80 1.87 0.72
C TYR A 171 -1.98 2.63 2.04
N ASP A 172 -2.44 3.88 1.96
CA ASP A 172 -2.79 4.68 3.14
C ASP A 172 -4.27 4.57 3.46
N SER A 173 -4.58 3.78 4.49
CA SER A 173 -5.94 3.68 5.05
C SER A 173 -7.01 3.45 3.98
N PRO A 174 -6.88 2.43 3.11
CA PRO A 174 -7.70 2.26 1.89
C PRO A 174 -9.19 2.14 2.17
N THR A 175 -9.57 1.72 3.38
CA THR A 175 -10.96 1.48 3.79
C THR A 175 -11.51 2.56 4.72
N ALA A 176 -10.72 3.61 5.04
CA ALA A 176 -11.16 4.67 5.95
C ALA A 176 -12.41 5.39 5.41
N GLY A 177 -13.42 5.56 6.29
CA GLY A 177 -14.67 6.25 5.95
C GLY A 177 -15.61 5.48 5.04
N LEU A 178 -15.33 4.21 4.72
CA LEU A 178 -16.22 3.36 3.93
C LEU A 178 -17.09 2.47 4.83
N ASP A 179 -18.26 2.12 4.32
CA ASP A 179 -19.11 1.11 4.93
C ASP A 179 -18.43 -0.28 4.87
N PRO A 180 -18.86 -1.25 5.72
CA PRO A 180 -18.19 -2.56 5.80
C PRO A 180 -18.18 -3.35 4.49
N ILE A 181 -19.22 -3.26 3.66
CA ILE A 181 -19.33 -4.00 2.40
C ILE A 181 -18.33 -3.42 1.39
N THR A 182 -18.35 -2.10 1.22
CA THR A 182 -17.41 -1.40 0.35
C THR A 182 -15.95 -1.61 0.82
N ALA A 183 -15.69 -1.54 2.13
CA ALA A 183 -14.37 -1.81 2.69
C ALA A 183 -13.88 -3.23 2.35
N HIS A 184 -14.74 -4.24 2.48
CA HIS A 184 -14.42 -5.62 2.10
C HIS A 184 -14.06 -5.72 0.60
N THR A 185 -14.83 -5.07 -0.27
CA THR A 185 -14.56 -5.03 -1.72
C THR A 185 -13.19 -4.40 -2.00
N ILE A 186 -12.84 -3.31 -1.34
CA ILE A 186 -11.53 -2.68 -1.49
C ILE A 186 -10.40 -3.64 -1.09
N ILE A 187 -10.49 -4.29 0.08
CA ILE A 187 -9.45 -5.24 0.50
C ILE A 187 -9.38 -6.44 -0.44
N ALA A 188 -10.51 -6.91 -0.98
CA ALA A 188 -10.52 -7.98 -1.98
C ALA A 188 -9.73 -7.59 -3.25
N LEU A 189 -9.82 -6.33 -3.69
CA LEU A 189 -9.02 -5.80 -4.81
C LEU A 189 -7.52 -5.76 -4.48
N LEU A 190 -7.15 -5.38 -3.26
CA LEU A 190 -5.75 -5.40 -2.84
C LEU A 190 -5.19 -6.83 -2.82
N ILE A 191 -5.98 -7.79 -2.32
CA ILE A 191 -5.62 -9.22 -2.33
C ILE A 191 -5.47 -9.72 -3.78
N LYS A 192 -6.40 -9.35 -4.67
CA LYS A 192 -6.34 -9.67 -6.09
C LYS A 192 -5.07 -9.12 -6.73
N GLU A 193 -4.73 -7.85 -6.49
CA GLU A 193 -3.49 -7.22 -6.99
C GLU A 193 -2.25 -7.99 -6.50
N ARG A 194 -2.15 -8.22 -5.20
CA ARG A 194 -1.07 -8.97 -4.59
C ARG A 194 -0.88 -10.36 -5.25
N ASP A 195 -1.97 -11.12 -5.38
CA ASP A 195 -1.91 -12.52 -5.80
C ASP A 195 -1.73 -12.69 -7.32
N VAL A 196 -2.30 -11.77 -8.12
CA VAL A 196 -2.20 -11.82 -9.59
C VAL A 196 -0.88 -11.23 -10.09
N LYS A 197 -0.45 -10.10 -9.52
CA LYS A 197 0.75 -9.37 -9.97
C LYS A 197 1.99 -9.67 -9.13
N GLN A 198 1.86 -10.44 -8.04
CA GLN A 198 2.96 -10.77 -7.11
C GLN A 198 3.61 -9.52 -6.49
N THR A 199 2.80 -8.50 -6.25
CA THR A 199 3.25 -7.18 -5.80
C THR A 199 3.60 -7.17 -4.33
N THR A 200 4.71 -6.53 -3.95
CA THR A 200 5.04 -6.21 -2.56
C THR A 200 4.07 -5.15 -2.05
N THR A 201 3.50 -5.37 -0.87
CA THR A 201 2.45 -4.49 -0.33
C THR A 201 2.84 -3.92 1.02
N LEU A 202 2.73 -2.61 1.19
CA LEU A 202 2.79 -1.94 2.49
C LEU A 202 1.44 -1.25 2.74
N LEU A 203 0.65 -1.82 3.65
CA LEU A 203 -0.65 -1.30 4.04
C LEU A 203 -0.57 -0.63 5.41
N VAL A 204 -0.93 0.64 5.51
CA VAL A 204 -1.16 1.26 6.82
C VAL A 204 -2.66 1.41 7.06
N THR A 205 -3.13 1.05 8.24
CA THR A 205 -4.56 1.08 8.59
C THR A 205 -4.76 1.23 10.11
N GLN A 206 -5.98 1.65 10.49
CA GLN A 206 -6.44 1.59 11.89
C GLN A 206 -7.29 0.35 12.16
N ARG A 207 -7.65 -0.41 11.12
CA ARG A 207 -8.57 -1.53 11.17
C ARG A 207 -7.82 -2.84 11.10
N TYR A 208 -7.84 -3.60 12.20
CA TYR A 208 -7.26 -4.94 12.23
C TYR A 208 -7.88 -5.86 11.18
N GLN A 209 -9.19 -5.71 10.91
CA GLN A 209 -9.94 -6.50 9.93
C GLN A 209 -9.32 -6.43 8.52
N ASP A 210 -8.79 -5.28 8.12
CA ASP A 210 -8.13 -5.12 6.82
C ASP A 210 -6.90 -6.04 6.72
N GLY A 211 -6.03 -6.00 7.73
CA GLY A 211 -4.85 -6.86 7.81
C GLY A 211 -5.21 -8.34 7.95
N ASN A 212 -6.24 -8.66 8.73
CA ASN A 212 -6.73 -10.03 8.90
C ASN A 212 -7.19 -10.63 7.55
N LEU A 213 -7.91 -9.86 6.73
CA LEU A 213 -8.30 -10.31 5.39
C LEU A 213 -7.06 -10.55 4.51
N ILE A 214 -6.12 -9.61 4.47
CA ILE A 214 -4.88 -9.77 3.69
C ILE A 214 -4.09 -11.00 4.12
N ALA A 215 -4.02 -11.29 5.42
CA ALA A 215 -3.26 -12.42 5.94
C ALA A 215 -3.91 -13.78 5.69
N ASN A 216 -5.25 -13.85 5.67
CA ASN A 216 -5.97 -15.12 5.69
C ASN A 216 -6.74 -15.44 4.42
N PHE A 217 -6.79 -14.52 3.44
CA PHE A 217 -7.50 -14.74 2.18
C PHE A 217 -6.54 -14.67 0.99
N ARG A 218 -6.92 -15.40 -0.08
CA ARG A 218 -6.27 -15.40 -1.39
C ARG A 218 -7.29 -15.18 -2.49
N TYR A 219 -6.85 -14.69 -3.63
CA TYR A 219 -7.68 -14.55 -4.80
C TYR A 219 -7.77 -15.88 -5.59
N ASN A 220 -8.99 -16.31 -5.87
CA ASN A 220 -9.26 -17.44 -6.75
C ASN A 220 -9.63 -16.93 -8.14
N SER A 221 -8.70 -16.99 -9.08
CA SER A 221 -8.89 -16.51 -10.46
C SER A 221 -9.96 -17.29 -11.24
N LYS A 222 -10.26 -18.54 -10.86
CA LYS A 222 -11.31 -19.33 -11.50
C LYS A 222 -12.71 -18.90 -11.08
N GLN A 223 -12.86 -18.44 -9.84
CA GLN A 223 -14.15 -18.02 -9.28
C GLN A 223 -14.33 -16.50 -9.30
N GLY A 224 -13.27 -15.74 -9.55
CA GLY A 224 -13.29 -14.28 -9.56
C GLY A 224 -13.48 -13.64 -8.18
N CYS A 225 -13.23 -14.38 -7.09
CA CYS A 225 -13.45 -13.87 -5.72
C CYS A 225 -12.31 -14.27 -4.78
N ILE A 226 -12.28 -13.65 -3.60
CA ILE A 226 -11.36 -14.05 -2.53
C ILE A 226 -11.95 -15.24 -1.76
N GLU A 227 -11.10 -16.17 -1.35
CA GLU A 227 -11.44 -17.34 -0.53
C GLU A 227 -10.43 -17.48 0.63
N PRO A 228 -10.81 -18.12 1.75
CA PRO A 228 -9.87 -18.40 2.82
C PRO A 228 -8.66 -19.20 2.31
N ALA A 229 -7.46 -18.79 2.68
CA ALA A 229 -6.26 -19.57 2.43
C ALA A 229 -6.34 -20.86 3.24
N ARG A 230 -6.35 -22.03 2.59
CA ARG A 230 -6.45 -23.33 3.28
C ARG A 230 -5.21 -23.56 4.13
N ASN A 231 -5.41 -24.06 5.35
CA ASN A 231 -4.32 -24.52 6.22
C ASN A 231 -3.49 -25.57 5.46
N GLY A 232 -2.19 -25.31 5.29
CA GLY A 232 -1.28 -26.21 4.56
C GLY A 232 -1.02 -25.86 3.10
N ALA A 233 -1.82 -25.04 2.43
CA ALA A 233 -1.37 -24.38 1.22
C ALA A 233 -0.26 -23.39 1.62
N ARG A 234 0.96 -23.56 1.09
CA ARG A 234 2.04 -22.56 1.26
C ARG A 234 1.42 -21.21 0.98
N ARG A 235 1.41 -20.33 2.01
CA ARG A 235 1.03 -18.92 1.82
C ARG A 235 1.88 -18.44 0.66
N THR A 236 1.27 -18.05 -0.43
CA THR A 236 1.98 -17.60 -1.62
C THR A 236 2.86 -16.39 -1.31
N MET A 237 2.46 -15.60 -0.28
CA MET A 237 3.20 -14.44 0.19
C MET A 237 3.05 -14.28 1.71
N PRO A 238 4.15 -14.11 2.47
CA PRO A 238 4.08 -13.90 3.90
C PRO A 238 3.45 -12.55 4.23
N THR A 239 2.70 -12.49 5.33
CA THR A 239 2.16 -11.24 5.89
C THR A 239 2.76 -11.01 7.26
N THR A 240 3.45 -9.88 7.42
CA THR A 240 4.02 -9.43 8.69
C THR A 240 3.21 -8.25 9.21
N PHE A 241 2.81 -8.33 10.47
CA PHE A 241 2.13 -7.25 11.18
C PHE A 241 3.13 -6.39 11.94
N MET A 242 2.89 -5.10 11.91
CA MET A 242 3.66 -4.10 12.64
C MET A 242 2.69 -3.18 13.38
N VAL A 243 3.09 -2.65 14.54
CA VAL A 243 2.27 -1.68 15.27
C VAL A 243 3.07 -0.42 15.53
N LEU A 244 2.55 0.70 15.07
CA LEU A 244 3.12 2.03 15.25
C LEU A 244 2.35 2.80 16.33
N ARG A 245 3.05 3.25 17.37
CA ARG A 245 2.53 4.09 18.44
C ARG A 245 3.46 5.27 18.70
N ASP A 246 2.92 6.49 18.65
CA ASP A 246 3.65 7.72 18.94
C ASP A 246 4.99 7.80 18.17
N GLY A 247 4.95 7.53 16.87
CA GLY A 247 6.11 7.54 15.98
C GLY A 247 7.05 6.33 16.12
N ARG A 248 6.81 5.40 17.02
CA ARG A 248 7.69 4.25 17.31
C ARG A 248 7.07 2.93 16.88
N LEU A 249 7.88 2.06 16.32
CA LEU A 249 7.49 0.68 16.07
C LEU A 249 7.60 -0.10 17.37
N ILE A 250 6.44 -0.56 17.89
CA ILE A 250 6.36 -1.27 19.18
C ILE A 250 6.14 -2.77 19.04
N PHE A 251 5.85 -3.23 17.80
CA PHE A 251 5.65 -4.64 17.48
C PHE A 251 5.97 -4.90 16.01
N GLU A 252 6.61 -6.03 15.75
CA GLU A 252 6.78 -6.64 14.42
C GLU A 252 6.73 -8.16 14.59
N GLY A 253 5.84 -8.84 13.84
CA GLY A 253 5.70 -10.30 13.95
C GLY A 253 4.53 -10.85 13.16
N GLY A 254 4.27 -12.14 13.34
CA GLY A 254 3.15 -12.85 12.74
C GLY A 254 1.80 -12.48 13.37
N GLN A 255 0.72 -12.91 12.70
CA GLN A 255 -0.63 -12.64 13.18
C GLN A 255 -0.91 -13.28 14.55
N ASP A 256 -0.48 -14.52 14.75
CA ASP A 256 -0.71 -15.25 16.03
C ASP A 256 0.01 -14.56 17.18
N GLU A 257 1.21 -14.02 16.95
CA GLU A 257 1.98 -13.25 17.93
C GLU A 257 1.29 -11.92 18.26
N LEU A 258 0.74 -11.24 17.23
CA LEU A 258 -0.03 -10.02 17.42
C LEU A 258 -1.30 -10.26 18.27
N GLU A 259 -2.05 -11.32 17.94
CA GLU A 259 -3.27 -11.70 18.64
C GLU A 259 -3.00 -12.15 20.09
N GLY A 260 -1.87 -12.80 20.33
CA GLY A 260 -1.40 -13.22 21.64
C GLY A 260 -0.76 -12.12 22.48
N SER A 261 -0.62 -10.91 21.96
CA SER A 261 0.03 -9.80 22.65
C SER A 261 -0.74 -9.35 23.89
N HIS A 262 -0.03 -9.18 25.00
CA HIS A 262 -0.56 -8.64 26.25
C HIS A 262 -0.47 -7.11 26.35
N ASP A 263 0.14 -6.43 25.35
CA ASP A 263 0.19 -4.97 25.34
C ASP A 263 -1.23 -4.38 25.20
N PRO A 264 -1.65 -3.49 26.12
CA PRO A 264 -3.00 -2.92 26.10
C PRO A 264 -3.31 -2.10 24.83
N TYR A 265 -2.30 -1.49 24.21
CA TYR A 265 -2.47 -0.72 22.96
C TYR A 265 -2.72 -1.67 21.78
N ILE A 266 -1.95 -2.73 21.66
CA ILE A 266 -2.11 -3.76 20.61
C ILE A 266 -3.46 -4.46 20.75
N SER A 267 -3.82 -4.85 21.98
CA SER A 267 -5.08 -5.53 22.28
C SER A 267 -6.32 -4.73 21.85
N LYS A 268 -6.25 -3.37 21.82
CA LYS A 268 -7.35 -2.53 21.33
C LYS A 268 -7.68 -2.76 19.85
N PHE A 269 -6.67 -3.01 19.01
CA PHE A 269 -6.89 -3.29 17.59
C PHE A 269 -7.49 -4.67 17.38
N VAL A 270 -6.93 -5.69 18.06
CA VAL A 270 -7.33 -7.10 17.90
C VAL A 270 -8.72 -7.36 18.44
N LYS A 271 -9.10 -6.74 19.58
CA LYS A 271 -10.39 -6.96 20.27
C LYS A 271 -11.58 -6.25 19.62
N GLN A 272 -11.36 -5.28 18.73
CA GLN A 272 -12.42 -4.66 17.94
C GLN A 272 -12.94 -5.61 16.83
N ARG A 273 -13.21 -6.87 17.22
CA ARG A 273 -13.93 -7.85 16.40
C ARG A 273 -15.43 -7.55 16.50
N VAL A 274 -15.93 -6.58 15.73
CA VAL A 274 -17.37 -6.42 15.48
C VAL A 274 -17.56 -6.20 14.01
#